data_f842b08fae0cab4360c32af35d06cf4b
#
_entry.id   f842b08fae0cab4360c32af35d06cf4b
#
_cell.length_a   1.000
_cell.length_b   1.000
_cell.length_c   1.000
_cell.angle_alpha   90.00
_cell.angle_beta   90.00
_cell.angle_gamma   90.00
#
_symmetry.space_group_name_H-M   'P 1'
#
loop_
_entity.id
_entity.type
_entity.pdbx_description
1 polymer ?
#
loop_
_entity_poly.entity_id
_entity_poly.type
_entity_poly.pdbx_seq_one_letter_code
_entity_poly.pdbx_strand_id
1 'polypeptide(L)'
;MSKYELDVVVDGFHYLEGPRWYKNALWFVDFYNKGVYRVNDEGVAEKIVHVEQQPSGLGWLPDSRMLVVSMKDRKVLCLEDNGELVVHADIWKHCEGHANDMVVAPNGNAYVGNFGFDLMGGADHKHTGLVLVRPDGTSQVVAEGLAFPNGMVISADEKTLIVNELFGNKVSQFDIKENGTLGEKRDFANFGELGDEPNLGVRIENASILPDGLALDSEGAVWIADTLNQRAVRIKEGGEILETVDTAPDGIFAVALGGQDGKTLFMCAAPDWNEASRTAETKGRMLSTPVKVGHAGTP
;
A
#
# COMPACT_ATOMS: atom_id res chain seq x y z
N MET A 1 12.52 -5.49 -25.27
CA MET A 1 12.13 -6.73 -24.56
C MET A 1 12.35 -6.49 -23.08
N SER A 2 11.37 -6.77 -22.25
CA SER A 2 11.51 -6.65 -20.79
C SER A 2 12.70 -7.48 -20.32
N LYS A 3 13.51 -6.95 -19.42
CA LYS A 3 14.62 -7.65 -18.77
C LYS A 3 14.13 -8.71 -17.78
N TYR A 4 12.85 -8.62 -17.40
CA TYR A 4 12.20 -9.42 -16.38
C TYR A 4 11.18 -10.37 -17.00
N GLU A 5 11.21 -11.63 -16.60
CA GLU A 5 10.15 -12.60 -16.86
C GLU A 5 9.18 -12.57 -15.69
N LEU A 6 7.87 -12.60 -16.00
CA LEU A 6 6.81 -12.51 -15.01
C LEU A 6 6.15 -13.87 -14.84
N ASP A 7 6.09 -14.33 -13.58
CA ASP A 7 5.34 -15.52 -13.20
C ASP A 7 4.01 -15.11 -12.56
N VAL A 8 2.96 -15.91 -12.76
CA VAL A 8 1.68 -15.77 -12.05
C VAL A 8 1.72 -16.62 -10.80
N VAL A 9 1.65 -15.97 -9.62
CA VAL A 9 1.64 -16.66 -8.32
C VAL A 9 0.24 -17.17 -8.00
N VAL A 10 -0.76 -16.30 -8.12
CA VAL A 10 -2.19 -16.62 -8.00
C VAL A 10 -3.00 -15.76 -8.96
N ASP A 11 -4.15 -16.24 -9.40
CA ASP A 11 -5.09 -15.54 -10.27
C ASP A 11 -6.56 -15.81 -9.89
N GLY A 12 -7.49 -15.27 -10.68
CA GLY A 12 -8.91 -15.48 -10.44
C GLY A 12 -9.53 -14.63 -9.35
N PHE A 13 -8.87 -13.52 -8.99
CA PHE A 13 -9.35 -12.54 -8.02
C PHE A 13 -10.00 -11.33 -8.70
N HIS A 14 -10.68 -10.49 -7.93
CA HIS A 14 -11.27 -9.27 -8.45
C HIS A 14 -10.23 -8.15 -8.55
N TYR A 15 -9.65 -7.74 -7.40
CA TYR A 15 -8.68 -6.66 -7.31
C TYR A 15 -7.81 -6.81 -6.07
N LEU A 16 -6.57 -7.18 -6.29
CA LEU A 16 -5.61 -7.46 -5.22
C LEU A 16 -4.93 -6.18 -4.75
N GLU A 17 -4.74 -6.10 -3.43
CA GLU A 17 -4.07 -4.98 -2.76
C GLU A 17 -3.36 -5.39 -1.47
N GLY A 18 -2.61 -4.44 -0.88
CA GLY A 18 -1.95 -4.60 0.40
C GLY A 18 -1.05 -5.83 0.54
N PRO A 19 -0.22 -6.17 -0.47
CA PRO A 19 0.61 -7.37 -0.39
C PRO A 19 1.67 -7.21 0.70
N ARG A 20 1.90 -8.27 1.47
CA ARG A 20 2.92 -8.31 2.54
C ARG A 20 3.59 -9.67 2.56
N TRP A 21 4.91 -9.67 2.78
CA TRP A 21 5.65 -10.90 3.08
C TRP A 21 5.85 -11.02 4.58
N TYR A 22 5.09 -11.89 5.24
CA TYR A 22 5.14 -12.03 6.68
C TYR A 22 5.21 -13.50 7.09
N LYS A 23 6.15 -13.84 8.00
CA LYS A 23 6.39 -15.20 8.49
C LYS A 23 6.50 -16.24 7.36
N ASN A 24 7.32 -15.93 6.36
CA ASN A 24 7.57 -16.78 5.17
C ASN A 24 6.32 -17.08 4.32
N ALA A 25 5.33 -16.24 4.36
CA ALA A 25 4.13 -16.35 3.53
C ALA A 25 3.77 -15.01 2.88
N LEU A 26 3.21 -15.08 1.68
CA LEU A 26 2.62 -13.93 1.00
C LEU A 26 1.19 -13.74 1.49
N TRP A 27 0.89 -12.53 1.95
CA TRP A 27 -0.43 -12.07 2.35
C TRP A 27 -0.90 -10.97 1.42
N PHE A 28 -2.21 -10.88 1.18
CA PHE A 28 -2.82 -9.83 0.40
C PHE A 28 -4.31 -9.73 0.68
N VAL A 29 -4.95 -8.68 0.18
CA VAL A 29 -6.40 -8.52 0.22
C VAL A 29 -6.99 -8.56 -1.18
N ASP A 30 -8.24 -8.99 -1.31
CA ASP A 30 -9.07 -8.76 -2.48
C ASP A 30 -10.18 -7.77 -2.09
N PHE A 31 -10.12 -6.55 -2.63
CA PHE A 31 -11.04 -5.47 -2.29
C PHE A 31 -12.49 -5.86 -2.47
N TYR A 32 -12.80 -6.41 -3.63
CA TYR A 32 -14.20 -6.62 -4.02
C TYR A 32 -14.76 -7.98 -3.58
N ASN A 33 -13.89 -8.96 -3.34
CA ASN A 33 -14.28 -10.21 -2.66
C ASN A 33 -14.23 -10.05 -1.12
N LYS A 34 -13.84 -8.85 -0.64
CA LYS A 34 -13.82 -8.50 0.78
C LYS A 34 -13.06 -9.49 1.65
N GLY A 35 -11.95 -10.01 1.14
CA GLY A 35 -11.18 -11.06 1.79
C GLY A 35 -9.75 -10.68 2.07
N VAL A 36 -9.21 -11.15 3.19
CA VAL A 36 -7.78 -11.25 3.44
C VAL A 36 -7.33 -12.66 3.12
N TYR A 37 -6.24 -12.80 2.41
CA TYR A 37 -5.72 -14.08 1.92
C TYR A 37 -4.27 -14.29 2.34
N ARG A 38 -3.89 -15.54 2.49
CA ARG A 38 -2.50 -15.99 2.64
C ARG A 38 -2.22 -17.09 1.63
N VAL A 39 -1.08 -17.00 0.96
CA VAL A 39 -0.59 -18.10 0.10
C VAL A 39 0.08 -19.14 0.99
N ASN A 40 -0.37 -20.37 0.93
CA ASN A 40 0.20 -21.48 1.68
C ASN A 40 1.43 -22.08 0.98
N ASP A 41 2.06 -23.09 1.60
CA ASP A 41 3.28 -23.74 1.08
C ASP A 41 3.05 -24.49 -0.25
N GLU A 42 1.79 -24.77 -0.60
CA GLU A 42 1.40 -25.39 -1.87
C GLU A 42 1.16 -24.37 -2.99
N GLY A 43 1.31 -23.06 -2.68
CA GLY A 43 1.05 -21.96 -3.61
C GLY A 43 -0.44 -21.63 -3.76
N VAL A 44 -1.31 -22.12 -2.87
CA VAL A 44 -2.75 -21.87 -2.91
C VAL A 44 -3.10 -20.69 -1.98
N ALA A 45 -3.91 -19.76 -2.49
CA ALA A 45 -4.42 -18.66 -1.68
C ALA A 45 -5.61 -19.12 -0.82
N GLU A 46 -5.45 -19.06 0.49
CA GLU A 46 -6.45 -19.38 1.48
C GLU A 46 -7.08 -18.09 2.03
N LYS A 47 -8.42 -18.01 2.02
CA LYS A 47 -9.13 -16.88 2.64
C LYS A 47 -9.07 -17.02 4.16
N ILE A 48 -8.44 -16.07 4.81
CA ILE A 48 -8.23 -16.06 6.27
C ILE A 48 -9.42 -15.42 6.98
N VAL A 49 -9.90 -14.27 6.47
CA VAL A 49 -11.04 -13.56 7.07
C VAL A 49 -11.76 -12.71 6.04
N HIS A 50 -13.05 -12.46 6.30
CA HIS A 50 -13.89 -11.55 5.52
C HIS A 50 -14.01 -10.20 6.23
N VAL A 51 -13.80 -9.10 5.51
CA VAL A 51 -13.94 -7.73 6.01
C VAL A 51 -15.09 -7.04 5.30
N GLU A 52 -16.23 -6.91 5.97
CA GLU A 52 -17.51 -6.47 5.36
C GLU A 52 -17.42 -5.11 4.67
N GLN A 53 -16.67 -4.16 5.23
CA GLN A 53 -16.55 -2.79 4.70
C GLN A 53 -15.29 -2.59 3.83
N GLN A 54 -14.84 -3.67 3.15
CA GLN A 54 -13.74 -3.70 2.21
C GLN A 54 -12.35 -3.58 2.86
N PRO A 55 -11.53 -4.66 2.80
CA PRO A 55 -10.17 -4.64 3.35
C PRO A 55 -9.23 -3.80 2.48
N SER A 56 -8.17 -3.24 3.10
CA SER A 56 -7.03 -2.64 2.42
C SER A 56 -5.73 -2.98 3.15
N GLY A 57 -4.99 -2.00 3.68
CA GLY A 57 -3.70 -2.21 4.31
C GLY A 57 -3.68 -3.29 5.37
N LEU A 58 -2.60 -4.06 5.38
CA LEU A 58 -2.32 -5.13 6.35
C LEU A 58 -1.09 -4.80 7.18
N GLY A 59 -1.06 -5.29 8.43
CA GLY A 59 0.12 -5.27 9.28
C GLY A 59 -0.08 -6.13 10.51
N TRP A 60 0.95 -6.25 11.35
CA TRP A 60 0.90 -7.11 12.53
C TRP A 60 1.38 -6.37 13.77
N LEU A 61 0.66 -6.54 14.86
CA LEU A 61 1.08 -6.11 16.18
C LEU A 61 2.29 -6.94 16.67
N PRO A 62 3.04 -6.45 17.66
CA PRO A 62 4.19 -7.19 18.23
C PRO A 62 3.84 -8.59 18.75
N ASP A 63 2.59 -8.79 19.17
CA ASP A 63 2.06 -10.10 19.61
C ASP A 63 1.61 -10.99 18.46
N SER A 64 1.82 -10.56 17.20
CA SER A 64 1.46 -11.24 15.95
C SER A 64 -0.03 -11.24 15.59
N ARG A 65 -0.90 -10.53 16.31
CA ARG A 65 -2.27 -10.30 15.84
C ARG A 65 -2.26 -9.41 14.61
N MET A 66 -3.06 -9.79 13.62
CA MET A 66 -3.14 -9.06 12.36
C MET A 66 -4.05 -7.83 12.51
N LEU A 67 -3.56 -6.70 12.02
CA LEU A 67 -4.38 -5.52 11.78
C LEU A 67 -4.75 -5.47 10.29
N VAL A 68 -5.99 -5.05 10.02
CA VAL A 68 -6.49 -4.80 8.66
C VAL A 68 -7.30 -3.51 8.63
N VAL A 69 -7.05 -2.69 7.61
CA VAL A 69 -7.87 -1.50 7.36
C VAL A 69 -9.22 -1.93 6.80
N SER A 70 -10.31 -1.46 7.41
CA SER A 70 -11.67 -1.52 6.90
C SER A 70 -12.00 -0.17 6.26
N MET A 71 -12.02 -0.14 4.92
CA MET A 71 -11.94 1.10 4.13
C MET A 71 -13.14 2.01 4.30
N LYS A 72 -14.36 1.46 4.00
CA LYS A 72 -15.59 2.27 3.84
C LYS A 72 -16.09 2.84 5.16
N ASP A 73 -15.92 2.10 6.26
CA ASP A 73 -16.28 2.54 7.61
C ASP A 73 -15.09 3.13 8.40
N ARG A 74 -13.92 3.28 7.74
CA ARG A 74 -12.74 3.99 8.25
C ARG A 74 -12.30 3.51 9.62
N LYS A 75 -12.05 2.20 9.72
CA LYS A 75 -11.58 1.54 10.94
C LYS A 75 -10.31 0.76 10.69
N VAL A 76 -9.56 0.55 11.75
CA VAL A 76 -8.54 -0.50 11.82
C VAL A 76 -9.13 -1.62 12.66
N LEU A 77 -9.20 -2.81 12.08
CA LEU A 77 -9.69 -4.01 12.75
C LEU A 77 -8.51 -4.88 13.17
N CYS A 78 -8.67 -5.61 14.28
CA CYS A 78 -7.72 -6.62 14.76
C CYS A 78 -8.35 -8.00 14.64
N LEU A 79 -7.64 -8.95 14.04
CA LEU A 79 -8.01 -10.35 14.03
C LEU A 79 -7.51 -11.01 15.32
N GLU A 80 -8.44 -11.39 16.18
CA GLU A 80 -8.17 -12.07 17.44
C GLU A 80 -7.91 -13.57 17.23
N ASP A 81 -7.27 -14.24 18.21
CA ASP A 81 -6.92 -15.66 18.14
C ASP A 81 -8.14 -16.59 17.96
N ASN A 82 -9.33 -16.15 18.35
CA ASN A 82 -10.58 -16.89 18.14
C ASN A 82 -11.17 -16.75 16.72
N GLY A 83 -10.48 -15.96 15.84
CA GLY A 83 -10.90 -15.72 14.46
C GLY A 83 -11.90 -14.57 14.29
N GLU A 84 -12.24 -13.85 15.36
CA GLU A 84 -13.13 -12.69 15.29
C GLU A 84 -12.37 -11.41 14.93
N LEU A 85 -12.97 -10.57 14.08
CA LEU A 85 -12.51 -9.21 13.83
C LEU A 85 -13.16 -8.26 14.84
N VAL A 86 -12.32 -7.59 15.63
CA VAL A 86 -12.74 -6.55 16.57
C VAL A 86 -12.23 -5.19 16.13
N VAL A 87 -12.93 -4.12 16.51
CA VAL A 87 -12.48 -2.77 16.23
C VAL A 87 -11.27 -2.46 17.12
N HIS A 88 -10.10 -2.30 16.50
CA HIS A 88 -8.89 -1.83 17.17
C HIS A 88 -8.90 -0.31 17.30
N ALA A 89 -9.25 0.40 16.22
CA ALA A 89 -9.39 1.85 16.23
C ALA A 89 -10.49 2.32 15.27
N ASP A 90 -11.28 3.29 15.69
CA ASP A 90 -12.18 4.07 14.83
C ASP A 90 -11.47 5.36 14.45
N ILE A 91 -11.16 5.51 13.15
CA ILE A 91 -10.44 6.66 12.61
C ILE A 91 -11.33 7.56 11.75
N TRP A 92 -12.65 7.36 11.80
CA TRP A 92 -13.62 8.09 10.99
C TRP A 92 -13.44 9.61 11.04
N LYS A 93 -13.22 10.15 12.23
CA LYS A 93 -13.06 11.60 12.43
C LYS A 93 -11.78 12.20 11.83
N HIS A 94 -10.83 11.35 11.41
CA HIS A 94 -9.54 11.75 10.86
C HIS A 94 -9.45 11.60 9.34
N CYS A 95 -10.44 10.97 8.70
CA CYS A 95 -10.44 10.65 7.28
C CYS A 95 -11.66 11.28 6.59
N GLU A 96 -11.45 12.09 5.56
CA GLU A 96 -12.56 12.63 4.74
C GLU A 96 -12.99 11.69 3.62
N GLY A 97 -12.10 10.80 3.17
CA GLY A 97 -12.37 9.71 2.22
C GLY A 97 -12.24 8.33 2.85
N HIS A 98 -12.27 7.27 2.06
CA HIS A 98 -12.01 5.92 2.54
C HIS A 98 -10.62 5.84 3.19
N ALA A 99 -10.47 5.05 4.27
CA ALA A 99 -9.16 4.65 4.77
C ALA A 99 -8.51 3.71 3.74
N ASN A 100 -7.16 3.66 3.70
CA ASN A 100 -6.46 2.92 2.66
C ASN A 100 -5.34 2.05 3.21
N ASP A 101 -4.13 2.15 2.66
CA ASP A 101 -3.00 1.33 3.11
C ASP A 101 -2.48 1.75 4.48
N MET A 102 -1.75 0.86 5.13
CA MET A 102 -1.08 1.13 6.39
C MET A 102 0.24 0.37 6.50
N VAL A 103 1.13 0.88 7.35
CA VAL A 103 2.31 0.15 7.84
C VAL A 103 2.29 0.12 9.36
N VAL A 104 2.70 -1.01 9.94
CA VAL A 104 2.80 -1.19 11.39
C VAL A 104 4.27 -1.28 11.79
N ALA A 105 4.70 -0.37 12.67
CA ALA A 105 6.05 -0.37 13.22
C ALA A 105 6.24 -1.52 14.24
N PRO A 106 7.49 -1.97 14.50
CA PRO A 106 7.77 -3.03 15.48
C PRO A 106 7.25 -2.75 16.89
N ASN A 107 7.06 -1.49 17.26
CA ASN A 107 6.44 -1.11 18.55
C ASN A 107 4.90 -1.14 18.53
N GLY A 108 4.28 -1.52 17.42
CA GLY A 108 2.83 -1.62 17.24
C GLY A 108 2.13 -0.32 16.84
N ASN A 109 2.85 0.78 16.64
CA ASN A 109 2.28 1.99 16.05
C ASN A 109 1.95 1.73 14.57
N ALA A 110 0.71 1.99 14.17
CA ALA A 110 0.29 1.89 12.77
C ALA A 110 0.11 3.29 12.17
N TYR A 111 0.68 3.52 10.98
CA TYR A 111 0.44 4.71 10.18
C TYR A 111 -0.54 4.35 9.08
N VAL A 112 -1.64 5.09 8.98
CA VAL A 112 -2.76 4.77 8.09
C VAL A 112 -3.01 5.93 7.14
N GLY A 113 -3.05 5.63 5.84
CA GLY A 113 -3.42 6.56 4.79
C GLY A 113 -4.94 6.61 4.56
N ASN A 114 -5.38 7.58 3.81
CA ASN A 114 -6.76 7.70 3.38
C ASN A 114 -6.88 8.51 2.08
N PHE A 115 -8.03 8.44 1.42
CA PHE A 115 -8.26 9.13 0.15
C PHE A 115 -8.29 10.66 0.27
N GLY A 116 -8.77 11.20 1.40
CA GLY A 116 -8.93 12.62 1.64
C GLY A 116 -10.18 13.24 1.01
N PHE A 117 -10.85 12.55 0.10
CA PHE A 117 -12.06 12.99 -0.59
C PHE A 117 -12.88 11.79 -1.06
N ASP A 118 -14.10 12.03 -1.50
CA ASP A 118 -14.98 10.99 -2.07
C ASP A 118 -14.59 10.66 -3.51
N LEU A 119 -13.46 9.94 -3.68
CA LEU A 119 -12.96 9.49 -4.98
C LEU A 119 -14.01 8.68 -5.74
N MET A 120 -14.70 7.76 -5.05
CA MET A 120 -15.66 6.86 -5.68
C MET A 120 -16.93 7.59 -6.12
N GLY A 121 -17.29 8.68 -5.45
CA GLY A 121 -18.38 9.59 -5.82
C GLY A 121 -17.96 10.67 -6.84
N GLY A 122 -16.69 10.70 -7.26
CA GLY A 122 -16.20 11.64 -8.27
C GLY A 122 -15.99 13.07 -7.73
N ALA A 123 -15.75 13.23 -6.43
CA ALA A 123 -15.45 14.53 -5.87
C ALA A 123 -14.07 15.05 -6.30
N ASP A 124 -13.91 16.35 -6.26
CA ASP A 124 -12.62 17.02 -6.50
C ASP A 124 -11.56 16.56 -5.49
N HIS A 125 -10.30 16.50 -5.97
CA HIS A 125 -9.14 16.17 -5.15
C HIS A 125 -8.98 17.13 -3.98
N LYS A 126 -8.66 16.58 -2.81
CA LYS A 126 -8.25 17.32 -1.62
C LYS A 126 -7.06 16.64 -0.97
N HIS A 127 -6.19 17.46 -0.40
CA HIS A 127 -5.13 16.97 0.46
C HIS A 127 -5.71 16.44 1.78
N THR A 128 -4.99 15.49 2.37
CA THR A 128 -5.39 14.85 3.63
C THR A 128 -4.19 14.67 4.55
N GLY A 129 -4.39 13.95 5.66
CA GLY A 129 -3.34 13.63 6.62
C GLY A 129 -3.07 12.14 6.73
N LEU A 130 -1.98 11.82 7.44
CA LEU A 130 -1.69 10.48 7.95
C LEU A 130 -2.21 10.35 9.37
N VAL A 131 -2.79 9.19 9.67
CA VAL A 131 -3.30 8.87 11.00
C VAL A 131 -2.36 7.88 11.69
N LEU A 132 -1.87 8.25 12.87
CA LEU A 132 -1.21 7.32 13.78
C LEU A 132 -2.26 6.63 14.64
N VAL A 133 -2.27 5.31 14.62
CA VAL A 133 -3.02 4.44 15.53
C VAL A 133 -2.03 3.73 16.45
N ARG A 134 -2.22 3.84 17.76
CA ARG A 134 -1.35 3.21 18.75
C ARG A 134 -1.82 1.80 19.13
N PRO A 135 -0.97 1.00 19.79
CA PRO A 135 -1.35 -0.35 20.24
C PRO A 135 -2.57 -0.41 21.15
N ASP A 136 -2.86 0.68 21.86
CA ASP A 136 -4.05 0.82 22.73
C ASP A 136 -5.32 1.26 21.98
N GLY A 137 -5.24 1.42 20.65
CA GLY A 137 -6.35 1.85 19.80
C GLY A 137 -6.56 3.38 19.77
N THR A 138 -5.78 4.16 20.49
CA THR A 138 -5.87 5.64 20.39
C THR A 138 -5.32 6.13 19.06
N SER A 139 -5.93 7.17 18.50
CA SER A 139 -5.57 7.67 17.18
C SER A 139 -5.47 9.20 17.13
N GLN A 140 -4.55 9.70 16.27
CA GLN A 140 -4.37 11.12 15.98
C GLN A 140 -3.81 11.34 14.57
N VAL A 141 -4.08 12.50 13.98
CA VAL A 141 -3.40 12.95 12.76
C VAL A 141 -1.96 13.36 13.12
N VAL A 142 -0.97 12.88 12.35
CA VAL A 142 0.47 13.13 12.59
C VAL A 142 1.19 13.81 11.44
N ALA A 143 0.56 13.93 10.29
CA ALA A 143 1.01 14.73 9.15
C ALA A 143 -0.21 15.21 8.38
N GLU A 144 -0.08 16.33 7.67
CA GLU A 144 -1.13 16.93 6.84
C GLU A 144 -0.56 17.34 5.47
N GLY A 145 -1.43 17.68 4.53
CA GLY A 145 -1.03 18.19 3.22
C GLY A 145 -0.47 17.12 2.28
N LEU A 146 -0.96 15.86 2.39
CA LEU A 146 -0.62 14.78 1.46
C LEU A 146 -1.73 14.60 0.42
N ALA A 147 -1.31 14.30 -0.81
CA ALA A 147 -2.20 14.05 -1.94
C ALA A 147 -2.49 12.55 -2.08
N PHE A 148 -3.42 12.04 -1.28
CA PHE A 148 -3.78 10.62 -1.21
C PHE A 148 -2.57 9.76 -0.79
N PRO A 149 -2.16 9.77 0.50
CA PRO A 149 -1.15 8.86 1.01
C PRO A 149 -1.60 7.41 0.82
N ASN A 150 -0.79 6.64 0.09
CA ASN A 150 -1.07 5.27 -0.29
C ASN A 150 -0.02 4.33 0.31
N GLY A 151 0.70 3.55 -0.50
CA GLY A 151 1.72 2.64 -0.02
C GLY A 151 2.75 3.34 0.88
N MET A 152 3.14 2.69 1.96
CA MET A 152 4.11 3.23 2.90
C MET A 152 4.97 2.15 3.52
N VAL A 153 6.20 2.53 3.87
CA VAL A 153 7.18 1.66 4.53
C VAL A 153 7.95 2.42 5.60
N ILE A 154 8.47 1.67 6.55
CA ILE A 154 9.38 2.19 7.59
C ILE A 154 10.79 1.73 7.27
N SER A 155 11.78 2.62 7.38
CA SER A 155 13.20 2.29 7.19
C SER A 155 13.67 1.19 8.15
N ALA A 156 14.71 0.44 7.76
CA ALA A 156 15.22 -0.67 8.56
C ALA A 156 15.73 -0.26 9.96
N ASP A 157 16.11 1.01 10.15
CA ASP A 157 16.48 1.58 11.45
C ASP A 157 15.29 2.16 12.23
N GLU A 158 14.06 1.99 11.72
CA GLU A 158 12.78 2.44 12.30
C GLU A 158 12.65 3.97 12.47
N LYS A 159 13.51 4.77 11.82
CA LYS A 159 13.55 6.21 12.02
C LYS A 159 12.88 7.04 10.94
N THR A 160 12.55 6.44 9.79
CA THR A 160 11.96 7.14 8.66
C THR A 160 10.73 6.42 8.16
N LEU A 161 9.63 7.16 7.99
CA LEU A 161 8.45 6.72 7.27
C LEU A 161 8.53 7.29 5.85
N ILE A 162 8.41 6.41 4.84
CA ILE A 162 8.36 6.77 3.41
C ILE A 162 6.95 6.47 2.92
N VAL A 163 6.34 7.43 2.20
CA VAL A 163 4.92 7.38 1.81
C VAL A 163 4.75 7.81 0.36
N ASN A 164 4.09 7.01 -0.44
CA ASN A 164 3.63 7.40 -1.77
C ASN A 164 2.45 8.36 -1.66
N GLU A 165 2.48 9.44 -2.44
CA GLU A 165 1.34 10.33 -2.63
C GLU A 165 0.75 10.06 -4.03
N LEU A 166 -0.30 9.22 -4.13
CA LEU A 166 -0.84 8.70 -5.39
C LEU A 166 -1.14 9.82 -6.40
N PHE A 167 -1.83 10.87 -5.96
CA PHE A 167 -2.15 12.03 -6.80
C PHE A 167 -1.21 13.22 -6.56
N GLY A 168 -0.08 12.98 -5.91
CA GLY A 168 0.94 13.99 -5.61
C GLY A 168 2.10 14.01 -6.61
N ASN A 169 2.21 13.01 -7.49
CA ASN A 169 3.36 12.83 -8.39
C ASN A 169 4.70 12.80 -7.63
N LYS A 170 4.69 12.24 -6.41
CA LYS A 170 5.86 12.23 -5.52
C LYS A 170 5.82 11.12 -4.47
N VAL A 171 6.95 10.91 -3.85
CA VAL A 171 7.14 10.10 -2.65
C VAL A 171 7.66 11.00 -1.55
N SER A 172 6.98 11.03 -0.42
CA SER A 172 7.34 11.83 0.74
C SER A 172 8.01 11.00 1.82
N GLN A 173 8.81 11.64 2.69
CA GLN A 173 9.42 11.01 3.85
C GLN A 173 9.33 11.88 5.09
N PHE A 174 9.32 11.22 6.26
CA PHE A 174 9.18 11.85 7.57
C PHE A 174 10.10 11.18 8.58
N ASP A 175 10.73 11.96 9.46
CA ASP A 175 11.40 11.38 10.63
C ASP A 175 10.34 10.89 11.64
N ILE A 176 10.49 9.67 12.13
CA ILE A 176 9.65 9.09 13.18
C ILE A 176 10.25 9.49 14.52
N LYS A 177 9.49 10.20 15.36
CA LYS A 177 9.90 10.60 16.70
C LYS A 177 9.64 9.47 17.71
N GLU A 178 10.30 9.49 18.86
CA GLU A 178 10.17 8.47 19.92
C GLU A 178 8.72 8.21 20.37
N ASN A 179 7.87 9.22 20.32
CA ASN A 179 6.45 9.09 20.66
C ASN A 179 5.56 8.65 19.48
N GLY A 180 6.16 8.29 18.34
CA GLY A 180 5.49 7.88 17.12
C GLY A 180 4.93 9.03 16.27
N THR A 181 5.03 10.30 16.70
CA THR A 181 4.65 11.43 15.83
C THR A 181 5.71 11.65 14.76
N LEU A 182 5.33 12.35 13.68
CA LEU A 182 6.22 12.58 12.55
C LEU A 182 6.90 13.94 12.62
N GLY A 183 8.07 14.05 12.00
CA GLY A 183 8.77 15.29 11.74
C GLY A 183 8.18 16.06 10.56
N GLU A 184 8.95 17.02 10.03
CA GLU A 184 8.56 17.77 8.84
C GLU A 184 8.55 16.87 7.60
N LYS A 185 7.62 17.14 6.67
CA LYS A 185 7.55 16.47 5.37
C LYS A 185 8.73 16.88 4.51
N ARG A 186 9.42 15.90 3.94
CA ARG A 186 10.48 16.08 2.94
C ARG A 186 10.17 15.21 1.73
N ASP A 187 10.67 15.59 0.56
CA ASP A 187 10.60 14.74 -0.62
C ASP A 187 11.63 13.61 -0.51
N PHE A 188 11.19 12.36 -0.65
CA PHE A 188 12.04 11.22 -1.00
C PHE A 188 12.33 11.24 -2.50
N ALA A 189 11.27 11.45 -3.30
CA ALA A 189 11.34 11.64 -4.75
C ALA A 189 10.22 12.57 -5.22
N ASN A 190 10.54 13.50 -6.12
CA ASN A 190 9.58 14.45 -6.69
C ASN A 190 9.71 14.43 -8.22
N PHE A 191 8.59 14.13 -8.90
CA PHE A 191 8.53 13.99 -10.35
C PHE A 191 7.86 15.18 -11.05
N GLY A 192 7.66 16.26 -10.31
CA GLY A 192 7.07 17.52 -10.76
C GLY A 192 5.86 17.92 -9.92
N GLU A 193 5.73 19.23 -9.72
CA GLU A 193 4.65 19.79 -8.92
C GLU A 193 3.34 19.83 -9.73
N LEU A 194 2.24 19.37 -9.13
CA LEU A 194 0.89 19.44 -9.71
C LEU A 194 0.06 20.62 -9.19
N GLY A 195 0.63 21.41 -8.27
CA GLY A 195 -0.04 22.56 -7.67
C GLY A 195 -1.35 22.18 -6.93
N ASP A 196 -2.23 23.17 -6.79
CA ASP A 196 -3.52 23.02 -6.09
C ASP A 196 -4.67 22.65 -7.05
N GLU A 197 -4.37 21.99 -8.18
CA GLU A 197 -5.37 21.56 -9.15
C GLU A 197 -6.38 20.60 -8.49
N PRO A 198 -7.66 20.96 -8.39
CA PRO A 198 -8.67 20.11 -7.76
C PRO A 198 -9.23 19.05 -8.71
N ASN A 199 -9.20 19.26 -10.02
CA ASN A 199 -9.71 18.31 -10.99
C ASN A 199 -8.77 17.12 -11.11
N LEU A 200 -9.25 15.95 -10.71
CA LEU A 200 -8.45 14.73 -10.69
C LEU A 200 -7.95 14.30 -12.07
N GLY A 201 -8.79 14.44 -13.12
CA GLY A 201 -8.39 14.12 -14.51
C GLY A 201 -7.20 14.98 -14.96
N VAL A 202 -7.26 16.27 -14.69
CA VAL A 202 -6.16 17.21 -15.01
C VAL A 202 -4.89 16.87 -14.23
N ARG A 203 -5.02 16.48 -12.94
CA ARG A 203 -3.86 16.02 -12.14
C ARG A 203 -3.21 14.80 -12.76
N ILE A 204 -4.01 13.80 -13.14
CA ILE A 204 -3.52 12.55 -13.74
C ILE A 204 -2.85 12.85 -15.10
N GLU A 205 -3.44 13.69 -15.94
CA GLU A 205 -2.86 14.06 -17.25
C GLU A 205 -1.50 14.77 -17.12
N ASN A 206 -1.29 15.53 -16.05
CA ASN A 206 -0.04 16.26 -15.80
C ASN A 206 0.98 15.45 -14.96
N ALA A 207 0.61 14.30 -14.41
CA ALA A 207 1.51 13.47 -13.63
C ALA A 207 2.47 12.68 -14.53
N SER A 208 3.69 12.48 -14.05
CA SER A 208 4.69 11.60 -14.69
C SER A 208 4.62 10.18 -14.15
N ILE A 209 4.11 10.02 -12.92
CA ILE A 209 3.95 8.78 -12.19
C ILE A 209 2.72 8.88 -11.29
N LEU A 210 2.04 7.75 -11.08
CA LEU A 210 1.03 7.62 -10.04
C LEU A 210 1.49 6.54 -9.06
N PRO A 211 2.26 6.93 -8.02
CA PRO A 211 2.87 5.98 -7.09
C PRO A 211 1.82 5.44 -6.12
N ASP A 212 1.51 4.16 -6.24
CA ASP A 212 0.50 3.46 -5.45
C ASP A 212 1.15 2.64 -4.32
N GLY A 213 1.12 1.31 -4.33
CA GLY A 213 1.81 0.50 -3.34
C GLY A 213 3.33 0.59 -3.42
N LEU A 214 4.02 0.28 -2.32
CA LEU A 214 5.46 0.53 -2.14
C LEU A 214 6.11 -0.58 -1.32
N ALA A 215 7.37 -0.92 -1.64
CA ALA A 215 8.20 -1.84 -0.87
C ALA A 215 9.65 -1.34 -0.77
N LEU A 216 10.27 -1.46 0.42
CA LEU A 216 11.64 -1.00 0.68
C LEU A 216 12.63 -2.15 0.51
N ASP A 217 13.73 -1.89 -0.19
CA ASP A 217 14.82 -2.83 -0.33
C ASP A 217 16.00 -2.57 0.64
N SER A 218 16.91 -3.53 0.72
CA SER A 218 18.04 -3.49 1.66
C SER A 218 19.11 -2.45 1.31
N GLU A 219 19.05 -1.79 0.16
CA GLU A 219 19.91 -0.68 -0.22
C GLU A 219 19.25 0.70 0.03
N GLY A 220 18.03 0.71 0.60
CA GLY A 220 17.27 1.93 0.89
C GLY A 220 16.55 2.52 -0.31
N ALA A 221 16.52 1.81 -1.43
CA ALA A 221 15.66 2.17 -2.55
C ALA A 221 14.26 1.57 -2.38
N VAL A 222 13.28 2.15 -3.05
CA VAL A 222 11.88 1.71 -2.99
C VAL A 222 11.42 1.18 -4.35
N TRP A 223 10.72 0.05 -4.33
CA TRP A 223 9.90 -0.39 -5.45
C TRP A 223 8.51 0.24 -5.33
N ILE A 224 8.01 0.79 -6.41
CA ILE A 224 6.73 1.50 -6.48
C ILE A 224 5.89 0.88 -7.58
N ALA A 225 4.63 0.64 -7.30
CA ALA A 225 3.62 0.40 -8.32
C ALA A 225 3.30 1.73 -9.03
N ASP A 226 3.73 1.88 -10.27
CA ASP A 226 3.40 3.02 -11.12
C ASP A 226 2.16 2.69 -11.96
N THR A 227 0.99 3.01 -11.40
CA THR A 227 -0.31 2.65 -12.00
C THR A 227 -0.56 3.38 -13.33
N LEU A 228 0.03 4.57 -13.50
CA LEU A 228 -0.10 5.36 -14.73
C LEU A 228 0.56 4.67 -15.93
N ASN A 229 1.74 4.10 -15.70
CA ASN A 229 2.61 3.59 -16.76
C ASN A 229 2.65 2.05 -16.83
N GLN A 230 1.77 1.34 -16.11
CA GLN A 230 1.68 -0.14 -16.11
C GLN A 230 3.03 -0.81 -15.85
N ARG A 231 3.72 -0.39 -14.79
CA ARG A 231 5.05 -0.87 -14.44
C ARG A 231 5.33 -0.78 -12.95
N ALA A 232 6.26 -1.61 -12.46
CA ALA A 232 6.90 -1.38 -11.19
C ALA A 232 8.27 -0.71 -11.43
N VAL A 233 8.62 0.30 -10.65
CA VAL A 233 9.89 1.01 -10.74
C VAL A 233 10.65 0.99 -9.43
N ARG A 234 11.95 0.75 -9.48
CA ARG A 234 12.87 0.86 -8.35
C ARG A 234 13.49 2.24 -8.34
N ILE A 235 13.30 2.99 -7.27
CA ILE A 235 13.70 4.40 -7.18
C ILE A 235 14.54 4.61 -5.93
N LYS A 236 15.66 5.31 -6.05
CA LYS A 236 16.44 5.78 -4.89
C LYS A 236 15.98 7.17 -4.45
N GLU A 237 16.36 7.56 -3.26
CA GLU A 237 16.18 8.94 -2.79
C GLU A 237 16.77 9.93 -3.81
N GLY A 238 16.01 11.00 -4.11
CA GLY A 238 16.30 11.95 -5.18
C GLY A 238 15.59 11.64 -6.50
N GLY A 239 14.88 10.50 -6.63
CA GLY A 239 13.97 10.20 -7.75
C GLY A 239 14.61 9.52 -8.96
N GLU A 240 15.90 9.12 -8.89
CA GLU A 240 16.50 8.34 -10.00
C GLU A 240 15.89 6.94 -10.06
N ILE A 241 15.32 6.59 -11.23
CA ILE A 241 14.81 5.25 -11.51
C ILE A 241 15.99 4.32 -11.83
N LEU A 242 16.20 3.32 -11.00
CA LEU A 242 17.30 2.35 -11.11
C LEU A 242 16.91 1.14 -11.96
N GLU A 243 15.68 0.66 -11.81
CA GLU A 243 15.15 -0.52 -12.48
C GLU A 243 13.67 -0.33 -12.84
N THR A 244 13.22 -1.02 -13.88
CA THR A 244 11.82 -1.01 -14.33
C THR A 244 11.40 -2.43 -14.71
N VAL A 245 10.24 -2.84 -14.21
CA VAL A 245 9.52 -4.06 -14.58
C VAL A 245 8.25 -3.64 -15.31
N ASP A 246 8.20 -3.90 -16.60
CA ASP A 246 7.04 -3.61 -17.46
C ASP A 246 5.99 -4.73 -17.28
N THR A 247 4.75 -4.37 -17.05
CA THR A 247 3.64 -5.30 -16.78
C THR A 247 2.49 -5.18 -17.77
N ALA A 248 2.62 -4.29 -18.76
CA ALA A 248 1.58 -4.09 -19.76
C ALA A 248 1.13 -5.44 -20.38
N PRO A 249 -0.18 -5.65 -20.62
CA PRO A 249 -1.26 -4.66 -20.58
C PRO A 249 -1.91 -4.44 -19.20
N ASP A 250 -1.45 -5.10 -18.13
CA ASP A 250 -2.03 -4.91 -16.82
C ASP A 250 -1.46 -3.71 -16.09
N GLY A 251 -2.33 -2.98 -15.39
CA GLY A 251 -1.93 -2.03 -14.37
C GLY A 251 -1.38 -2.74 -13.14
N ILE A 252 -0.46 -2.09 -12.44
CA ILE A 252 0.08 -2.54 -11.15
C ILE A 252 -0.35 -1.54 -10.08
N PHE A 253 -0.89 -2.05 -8.96
CA PHE A 253 -1.48 -1.23 -7.91
C PHE A 253 -0.73 -1.34 -6.58
N ALA A 254 -0.16 -2.51 -6.26
CA ALA A 254 0.67 -2.64 -5.09
C ALA A 254 1.82 -3.61 -5.32
N VAL A 255 2.90 -3.45 -4.52
CA VAL A 255 4.09 -4.28 -4.58
C VAL A 255 4.54 -4.72 -3.19
N ALA A 256 5.19 -5.88 -3.12
CA ALA A 256 5.90 -6.33 -1.92
C ALA A 256 7.20 -7.04 -2.33
N LEU A 257 8.20 -6.96 -1.46
CA LEU A 257 9.42 -7.75 -1.56
C LEU A 257 9.36 -8.92 -0.58
N GLY A 258 9.75 -10.11 -1.00
CA GLY A 258 9.72 -11.29 -0.15
C GLY A 258 10.33 -12.51 -0.85
N GLY A 259 9.73 -13.68 -0.63
CA GLY A 259 10.28 -14.96 -1.07
C GLY A 259 11.29 -15.53 -0.08
N GLN A 260 11.65 -16.79 -0.22
CA GLN A 260 12.53 -17.49 0.73
C GLN A 260 13.92 -16.83 0.87
N ASP A 261 14.42 -16.23 -0.20
CA ASP A 261 15.69 -15.48 -0.23
C ASP A 261 15.50 -13.97 -0.06
N GLY A 262 14.25 -13.50 0.10
CA GLY A 262 13.89 -12.09 0.19
C GLY A 262 13.99 -11.31 -1.12
N LYS A 263 14.22 -11.98 -2.27
CA LYS A 263 14.52 -11.36 -3.57
C LYS A 263 13.44 -11.58 -4.62
N THR A 264 12.21 -11.78 -4.21
CA THR A 264 11.06 -11.85 -5.10
C THR A 264 10.24 -10.57 -4.99
N LEU A 265 10.05 -9.87 -6.09
CA LEU A 265 9.11 -8.77 -6.20
C LEU A 265 7.74 -9.35 -6.56
N PHE A 266 6.77 -9.16 -5.67
CA PHE A 266 5.36 -9.47 -5.89
C PHE A 266 4.61 -8.20 -6.32
N MET A 267 3.68 -8.34 -7.26
CA MET A 267 2.96 -7.22 -7.87
C MET A 267 1.48 -7.56 -8.01
N CYS A 268 0.61 -6.77 -7.38
CA CYS A 268 -0.84 -6.86 -7.53
C CYS A 268 -1.23 -6.26 -8.87
N ALA A 269 -1.73 -7.09 -9.77
CA ALA A 269 -2.03 -6.74 -11.16
C ALA A 269 -3.51 -6.88 -11.48
N ALA A 270 -4.06 -5.91 -12.22
CA ALA A 270 -5.42 -5.96 -12.78
C ALA A 270 -5.48 -5.08 -14.04
N PRO A 271 -6.48 -5.29 -14.94
CA PRO A 271 -6.65 -4.43 -16.11
C PRO A 271 -6.92 -2.96 -15.77
N ASP A 272 -7.62 -2.69 -14.66
CA ASP A 272 -8.01 -1.37 -14.16
C ASP A 272 -8.43 -1.45 -12.70
N TRP A 273 -8.78 -0.33 -12.09
CA TRP A 273 -9.25 -0.21 -10.69
C TRP A 273 -10.77 0.05 -10.56
N ASN A 274 -11.52 0.07 -11.68
CA ASN A 274 -12.92 0.41 -11.67
C ASN A 274 -13.76 -0.67 -10.98
N GLU A 275 -14.49 -0.29 -9.91
CA GLU A 275 -15.27 -1.21 -9.08
C GLU A 275 -16.27 -2.02 -9.91
N ALA A 276 -16.99 -1.39 -10.85
CA ALA A 276 -17.99 -2.08 -11.65
C ALA A 276 -17.37 -3.15 -12.58
N SER A 277 -16.24 -2.83 -13.20
CA SER A 277 -15.51 -3.77 -14.07
C SER A 277 -14.90 -4.91 -13.23
N ARG A 278 -14.29 -4.57 -12.09
CA ARG A 278 -13.58 -5.55 -11.26
C ARG A 278 -14.54 -6.48 -10.51
N THR A 279 -15.69 -5.99 -10.05
CA THR A 279 -16.72 -6.86 -9.44
C THR A 279 -17.39 -7.81 -10.45
N ALA A 280 -17.41 -7.42 -11.72
CA ALA A 280 -17.99 -8.25 -12.79
C ALA A 280 -17.02 -9.34 -13.29
N GLU A 281 -15.70 -9.17 -13.11
CA GLU A 281 -14.66 -10.04 -13.67
C GLU A 281 -13.57 -10.35 -12.64
N THR A 282 -13.10 -11.61 -12.62
CA THR A 282 -12.00 -12.06 -11.76
C THR A 282 -10.69 -12.09 -12.56
N LYS A 283 -10.20 -10.91 -12.97
CA LYS A 283 -8.94 -10.74 -13.70
C LYS A 283 -7.78 -10.24 -12.85
N GLY A 284 -8.02 -10.02 -11.55
CA GLY A 284 -6.97 -9.69 -10.61
C GLY A 284 -6.03 -10.88 -10.39
N ARG A 285 -4.73 -10.62 -10.37
CA ARG A 285 -3.70 -11.63 -10.19
C ARG A 285 -2.49 -11.08 -9.47
N MET A 286 -1.76 -11.96 -8.79
CA MET A 286 -0.44 -11.66 -8.23
C MET A 286 0.62 -12.11 -9.21
N LEU A 287 1.41 -11.17 -9.72
CA LEU A 287 2.60 -11.43 -10.51
C LEU A 287 3.83 -11.46 -9.61
N SER A 288 4.88 -12.15 -10.06
CA SER A 288 6.19 -12.11 -9.41
C SER A 288 7.34 -12.14 -10.41
N THR A 289 8.48 -11.64 -9.95
CA THR A 289 9.76 -11.75 -10.68
C THR A 289 10.92 -11.70 -9.69
N PRO A 290 12.04 -12.41 -9.95
CA PRO A 290 13.23 -12.28 -9.14
C PRO A 290 13.89 -10.90 -9.34
N VAL A 291 14.38 -10.32 -8.25
CA VAL A 291 15.12 -9.06 -8.24
C VAL A 291 16.51 -9.22 -7.61
N LYS A 292 17.41 -8.28 -7.86
CA LYS A 292 18.80 -8.40 -7.38
C LYS A 292 18.95 -8.06 -5.92
N VAL A 293 18.21 -7.03 -5.47
CA VAL A 293 18.27 -6.50 -4.10
C VAL A 293 17.03 -6.94 -3.35
N GLY A 294 17.22 -7.58 -2.22
CA GLY A 294 16.15 -8.12 -1.41
C GLY A 294 15.50 -7.08 -0.49
N HIS A 295 14.45 -7.49 0.22
CA HIS A 295 13.72 -6.62 1.15
C HIS A 295 14.58 -6.14 2.32
N ALA A 296 14.18 -5.02 2.92
CA ALA A 296 14.87 -4.41 4.07
C ALA A 296 14.60 -5.11 5.42
N GLY A 297 13.76 -6.15 5.46
CA GLY A 297 13.49 -6.95 6.64
C GLY A 297 12.16 -6.66 7.35
N THR A 298 11.47 -5.60 6.98
CA THR A 298 10.11 -5.29 7.48
C THR A 298 9.07 -5.53 6.39
N PRO A 299 7.86 -6.07 6.73
CA PRO A 299 6.77 -6.21 5.77
C PRO A 299 6.20 -4.86 5.38
#